data_0c1bb378fd87a41c77509c0526083670
#
_entry.id   0c1bb378fd87a41c77509c0526083670
#
_cell.length_a   1.000
_cell.length_b   1.000
_cell.length_c   1.000
_cell.angle_alpha   90.00
_cell.angle_beta   90.00
_cell.angle_gamma   90.00
#
_symmetry.space_group_name_H-M   'P 1'
#
loop_
_entity.id
_entity.type
_entity.pdbx_description
1 polymer ?
#
loop_
_entity_poly.entity_id
_entity_poly.type
_entity_poly.pdbx_seq_one_letter_code
_entity_poly.pdbx_strand_id
1 'polypeptide(L)'
;MTALLELRDIRRSYPSGDGSVEVLKGITLSIHAGEMVAIVGASGSGKSTLMNILGCLDKPTSGTYRVAGTDIAQLDGDALARLRREHFGFIFQRYHLLSHLTAAQNVEVPAVYAGSERRARLARAHELLLRLGLGERADYQPSQLSGGQQQRVSIARALMNGGEVILADEPTGALDSHSGEEVMAILHQLKAQGHTVIIVTHDPQVAAQAERIVEIRDGEIVRNPPASRQGGGLRARPQAEPSAWRQFTSGFREALVMAWRAMA
;
A
#
# COMPACT_ATOMS: atom_id res chain seq x y z
N MET A 1 -6.03 7.72 20.85
CA MET A 1 -5.10 6.90 20.04
C MET A 1 -4.27 7.86 19.18
N THR A 2 -2.98 7.66 19.11
CA THR A 2 -2.10 8.49 18.27
C THR A 2 -2.28 8.09 16.81
N ALA A 3 -2.41 9.08 15.91
CA ALA A 3 -2.49 8.80 14.48
C ALA A 3 -1.17 8.20 13.97
N LEU A 4 -1.24 7.24 13.06
CA LEU A 4 -0.06 6.69 12.36
C LEU A 4 0.43 7.69 11.31
N LEU A 5 -0.51 8.26 10.55
CA LEU A 5 -0.23 9.33 9.59
C LEU A 5 -1.06 10.56 9.99
N GLU A 6 -0.41 11.70 10.14
CA GLU A 6 -1.06 12.95 10.53
C GLU A 6 -0.67 14.09 9.60
N LEU A 7 -1.62 14.57 8.82
CA LEU A 7 -1.50 15.73 7.93
C LEU A 7 -2.25 16.91 8.52
N ARG A 8 -1.61 18.08 8.57
CA ARG A 8 -2.22 19.34 9.03
C ARG A 8 -1.96 20.46 8.05
N ASP A 9 -3.02 21.00 7.47
CA ASP A 9 -3.01 22.08 6.48
C ASP A 9 -2.01 21.87 5.34
N ILE A 10 -1.97 20.65 4.81
CA ILE A 10 -1.05 20.29 3.72
C ILE A 10 -1.45 20.99 2.43
N ARG A 11 -0.54 21.78 1.90
CA ARG A 11 -0.65 22.45 0.61
C ARG A 11 0.42 21.94 -0.33
N ARG A 12 0.08 21.82 -1.60
CA ARG A 12 1.05 21.45 -2.64
C ARG A 12 0.80 22.26 -3.90
N SER A 13 1.83 23.01 -4.31
CA SER A 13 1.85 23.78 -5.54
C SER A 13 2.98 23.30 -6.45
N TYR A 14 2.74 23.32 -7.75
CA TYR A 14 3.75 23.01 -8.76
C TYR A 14 3.95 24.22 -9.67
N PRO A 15 5.17 24.48 -10.16
CA PRO A 15 5.45 25.52 -11.15
C PRO A 15 4.63 25.26 -12.43
N SER A 16 4.05 26.32 -13.02
CA SER A 16 3.28 26.25 -14.26
C SER A 16 3.43 27.56 -15.02
N GLY A 17 4.26 27.58 -16.08
CA GLY A 17 4.61 28.82 -16.80
C GLY A 17 5.24 29.84 -15.85
N ASP A 18 4.76 31.10 -15.91
CA ASP A 18 5.23 32.18 -15.03
C ASP A 18 4.59 32.18 -13.64
N GLY A 19 3.79 31.16 -13.31
CA GLY A 19 3.05 31.07 -12.05
C GLY A 19 3.20 29.71 -11.34
N SER A 20 2.26 29.44 -10.43
CA SER A 20 2.15 28.14 -9.76
C SER A 20 0.68 27.69 -9.73
N VAL A 21 0.47 26.38 -9.83
CA VAL A 21 -0.85 25.75 -9.66
C VAL A 21 -0.89 25.05 -8.32
N GLU A 22 -1.78 25.49 -7.44
CA GLU A 22 -2.03 24.84 -6.16
C GLU A 22 -2.96 23.62 -6.37
N VAL A 23 -2.41 22.42 -6.15
CA VAL A 23 -3.12 21.15 -6.34
C VAL A 23 -3.76 20.65 -5.05
N LEU A 24 -3.10 20.86 -3.90
CA LEU A 24 -3.69 20.57 -2.58
C LEU A 24 -3.80 21.89 -1.79
N LYS A 25 -5.00 22.12 -1.21
CA LYS A 25 -5.39 23.40 -0.65
C LYS A 25 -5.76 23.30 0.83
N GLY A 26 -4.85 22.80 1.66
CA GLY A 26 -5.06 22.74 3.11
C GLY A 26 -5.64 21.39 3.58
N ILE A 27 -5.12 20.29 3.10
CA ILE A 27 -5.53 18.95 3.49
C ILE A 27 -5.19 18.69 4.97
N THR A 28 -6.20 18.40 5.77
CA THR A 28 -6.05 17.93 7.15
C THR A 28 -6.68 16.55 7.28
N LEU A 29 -5.86 15.54 7.59
CA LEU A 29 -6.25 14.14 7.61
C LEU A 29 -5.41 13.37 8.63
N SER A 30 -6.09 12.54 9.43
CA SER A 30 -5.43 11.59 10.34
C SER A 30 -5.84 10.17 9.97
N ILE A 31 -4.87 9.26 9.86
CA ILE A 31 -5.10 7.83 9.61
C ILE A 31 -4.47 7.06 10.76
N HIS A 32 -5.22 6.11 11.33
CA HIS A 32 -4.78 5.32 12.47
C HIS A 32 -4.27 3.94 12.01
N ALA A 33 -3.44 3.34 12.85
CA ALA A 33 -2.92 1.99 12.56
C ALA A 33 -4.05 0.96 12.42
N GLY A 34 -3.97 0.12 11.39
CA GLY A 34 -4.93 -0.94 11.10
C GLY A 34 -6.24 -0.47 10.44
N GLU A 35 -6.37 0.82 10.06
CA GLU A 35 -7.51 1.29 9.28
C GLU A 35 -7.43 0.85 7.82
N MET A 36 -8.59 0.63 7.21
CA MET A 36 -8.75 0.57 5.74
C MET A 36 -9.52 1.79 5.27
N VAL A 37 -8.82 2.68 4.56
CA VAL A 37 -9.35 3.98 4.12
C VAL A 37 -9.36 4.06 2.59
N ALA A 38 -10.48 4.44 2.00
CA ALA A 38 -10.55 4.79 0.59
C ALA A 38 -10.49 6.32 0.42
N ILE A 39 -9.64 6.79 -0.49
CA ILE A 39 -9.54 8.18 -0.92
C ILE A 39 -10.16 8.26 -2.33
N VAL A 40 -11.27 8.97 -2.44
CA VAL A 40 -12.05 9.06 -3.67
C VAL A 40 -12.14 10.50 -4.18
N GLY A 41 -12.45 10.66 -5.47
CA GLY A 41 -12.66 11.97 -6.12
C GLY A 41 -12.50 11.88 -7.63
N ALA A 42 -12.93 12.91 -8.34
CA ALA A 42 -12.81 12.99 -9.80
C ALA A 42 -11.33 12.97 -10.28
N SER A 43 -11.11 12.70 -11.56
CA SER A 43 -9.77 12.87 -12.15
C SER A 43 -9.30 14.33 -11.98
N GLY A 44 -8.03 14.51 -11.63
CA GLY A 44 -7.46 15.84 -11.39
C GLY A 44 -7.79 16.46 -10.02
N SER A 45 -8.55 15.79 -9.14
CA SER A 45 -8.90 16.35 -7.81
C SER A 45 -7.75 16.41 -6.80
N GLY A 46 -6.55 15.89 -7.12
CA GLY A 46 -5.39 15.90 -6.25
C GLY A 46 -5.08 14.56 -5.54
N LYS A 47 -5.84 13.48 -5.82
CA LYS A 47 -5.65 12.16 -5.16
C LYS A 47 -4.23 11.60 -5.29
N SER A 48 -3.68 11.56 -6.50
CA SER A 48 -2.33 11.03 -6.74
C SER A 48 -1.27 11.91 -6.08
N THR A 49 -1.47 13.23 -6.06
CA THR A 49 -0.60 14.16 -5.33
C THR A 49 -0.63 13.88 -3.83
N LEU A 50 -1.83 13.70 -3.26
CA LEU A 50 -1.97 13.35 -1.85
C LEU A 50 -1.34 11.99 -1.55
N MET A 51 -1.54 10.98 -2.40
CA MET A 51 -0.91 9.67 -2.25
C MET A 51 0.62 9.75 -2.27
N ASN A 52 1.19 10.56 -3.18
CA ASN A 52 2.64 10.77 -3.23
C ASN A 52 3.18 11.41 -1.94
N ILE A 53 2.45 12.37 -1.37
CA ILE A 53 2.81 12.99 -0.08
C ILE A 53 2.67 11.97 1.05
N LEU A 54 1.55 11.23 1.13
CA LEU A 54 1.34 10.17 2.12
C LEU A 54 2.47 9.15 2.10
N GLY A 55 2.89 8.73 0.92
CA GLY A 55 3.99 7.78 0.74
C GLY A 55 5.40 8.40 0.82
N CYS A 56 5.52 9.67 1.17
CA CYS A 56 6.80 10.38 1.21
C CYS A 56 7.59 10.33 -0.13
N LEU A 57 6.88 10.18 -1.26
CA LEU A 57 7.45 10.29 -2.61
C LEU A 57 7.60 11.75 -3.04
N ASP A 58 6.78 12.64 -2.46
CA ASP A 58 6.83 14.09 -2.67
C ASP A 58 6.70 14.81 -1.31
N LYS A 59 7.17 16.05 -1.25
CA LYS A 59 7.06 16.89 -0.04
C LYS A 59 5.95 17.92 -0.23
N PRO A 60 5.19 18.25 0.81
CA PRO A 60 4.26 19.36 0.75
C PRO A 60 5.01 20.70 0.58
N THR A 61 4.36 21.67 -0.05
CA THR A 61 4.87 23.06 -0.15
C THR A 61 4.77 23.77 1.20
N SER A 62 3.70 23.47 1.96
CA SER A 62 3.50 23.97 3.34
C SER A 62 2.60 23.02 4.12
N GLY A 63 2.45 23.25 5.41
CA GLY A 63 1.75 22.38 6.35
C GLY A 63 2.70 21.42 7.05
N THR A 64 2.13 20.55 7.90
CA THR A 64 2.91 19.57 8.68
C THR A 64 2.44 18.16 8.37
N TYR A 65 3.38 17.28 8.05
CA TYR A 65 3.10 15.84 7.90
C TYR A 65 3.98 15.01 8.84
N ARG A 66 3.34 14.16 9.63
CA ARG A 66 4.00 13.23 10.55
C ARG A 66 3.67 11.79 10.23
N VAL A 67 4.70 10.95 10.23
CA VAL A 67 4.61 9.48 10.09
C VAL A 67 5.08 8.87 11.40
N ALA A 68 4.23 8.11 12.06
CA ALA A 68 4.52 7.50 13.37
C ALA A 68 5.08 8.53 14.38
N GLY A 69 4.57 9.78 14.35
CA GLY A 69 5.01 10.90 15.19
C GLY A 69 6.24 11.67 14.67
N THR A 70 6.97 11.16 13.68
CA THR A 70 8.15 11.82 13.09
C THR A 70 7.72 12.84 12.03
N ASP A 71 8.13 14.10 12.17
CA ASP A 71 7.88 15.15 11.18
C ASP A 71 8.79 14.97 9.97
N ILE A 72 8.19 14.81 8.79
CA ILE A 72 8.93 14.56 7.55
C ILE A 72 9.65 15.81 7.01
N ALA A 73 9.22 17.00 7.40
CA ALA A 73 9.82 18.25 6.91
C ALA A 73 11.30 18.37 7.32
N GLN A 74 11.66 17.78 8.46
CA GLN A 74 13.01 17.81 9.02
C GLN A 74 13.93 16.72 8.46
N LEU A 75 13.40 15.82 7.63
CA LEU A 75 14.17 14.70 7.11
C LEU A 75 14.84 15.07 5.79
N ASP A 76 16.10 14.68 5.66
CA ASP A 76 16.82 14.72 4.37
C ASP A 76 16.35 13.60 3.43
N GLY A 77 16.92 13.54 2.22
CA GLY A 77 16.53 12.56 1.21
C GLY A 77 16.75 11.11 1.64
N ASP A 78 17.84 10.84 2.35
CA ASP A 78 18.21 9.50 2.80
C ASP A 78 17.31 9.03 3.95
N ALA A 79 17.02 9.93 4.89
CA ALA A 79 16.09 9.66 5.99
C ALA A 79 14.65 9.42 5.48
N LEU A 80 14.20 10.18 4.46
CA LEU A 80 12.92 9.94 3.80
C LEU A 80 12.90 8.60 3.05
N ALA A 81 13.99 8.24 2.37
CA ALA A 81 14.10 6.95 1.68
C ALA A 81 14.07 5.79 2.69
N ARG A 82 14.72 5.96 3.85
CA ARG A 82 14.66 4.99 4.95
C ARG A 82 13.24 4.86 5.49
N LEU A 83 12.58 5.97 5.79
CA LEU A 83 11.21 6.00 6.30
C LEU A 83 10.23 5.33 5.33
N ARG A 84 10.34 5.61 4.02
CA ARG A 84 9.55 4.91 2.99
C ARG A 84 9.75 3.41 3.04
N ARG A 85 11.00 2.96 3.09
CA ARG A 85 11.37 1.55 3.09
C ARG A 85 10.86 0.81 4.33
N GLU A 86 10.83 1.49 5.48
CA GLU A 86 10.46 0.88 6.77
C GLU A 86 8.94 0.85 6.99
N HIS A 87 8.20 1.83 6.46
CA HIS A 87 6.77 1.99 6.76
C HIS A 87 5.85 1.72 5.59
N PHE A 88 6.30 1.90 4.33
CA PHE A 88 5.38 1.91 3.19
C PHE A 88 5.60 0.77 2.21
N GLY A 89 4.48 0.17 1.76
CA GLY A 89 4.40 -0.67 0.58
C GLY A 89 3.52 0.00 -0.48
N PHE A 90 3.95 -0.02 -1.74
CA PHE A 90 3.23 0.61 -2.84
C PHE A 90 2.69 -0.42 -3.82
N ILE A 91 1.41 -0.29 -4.15
CA ILE A 91 0.69 -1.07 -5.15
C ILE A 91 0.15 -0.08 -6.18
N PHE A 92 0.52 -0.24 -7.44
CA PHE A 92 0.16 0.68 -8.53
C PHE A 92 -0.78 0.02 -9.53
N GLN A 93 -1.61 0.81 -10.20
CA GLN A 93 -2.55 0.37 -11.23
C GLN A 93 -1.89 -0.37 -12.38
N ARG A 94 -0.72 0.07 -12.85
CA ARG A 94 0.06 -0.54 -13.95
C ARG A 94 1.19 -1.43 -13.44
N TYR A 95 1.09 -1.96 -12.22
CA TYR A 95 2.02 -2.89 -11.56
C TYR A 95 3.45 -2.34 -11.40
N HIS A 96 3.98 -1.57 -12.33
CA HIS A 96 5.36 -1.04 -12.40
C HIS A 96 6.42 -2.13 -12.15
N LEU A 97 6.23 -3.30 -12.75
CA LEU A 97 7.22 -4.36 -12.72
C LEU A 97 8.31 -4.08 -13.75
N LEU A 98 9.55 -4.41 -13.38
CA LEU A 98 10.69 -4.34 -14.28
C LEU A 98 10.63 -5.52 -15.24
N SER A 99 10.42 -5.26 -16.52
CA SER A 99 10.09 -6.26 -17.55
C SER A 99 11.18 -7.30 -17.80
N HIS A 100 12.44 -6.93 -17.54
CA HIS A 100 13.62 -7.80 -17.72
C HIS A 100 13.96 -8.63 -16.47
N LEU A 101 13.24 -8.44 -15.37
CA LEU A 101 13.40 -9.19 -14.13
C LEU A 101 12.29 -10.25 -13.98
N THR A 102 12.62 -11.36 -13.33
CA THR A 102 11.61 -12.36 -12.94
C THR A 102 10.68 -11.84 -11.85
N ALA A 103 9.59 -12.56 -11.55
CA ALA A 103 8.70 -12.24 -10.44
C ALA A 103 9.46 -12.16 -9.11
N ALA A 104 10.29 -13.15 -8.80
CA ALA A 104 11.11 -13.15 -7.57
C ALA A 104 12.06 -11.95 -7.52
N GLN A 105 12.75 -11.66 -8.63
CA GLN A 105 13.65 -10.51 -8.73
C GLN A 105 12.91 -9.16 -8.57
N ASN A 106 11.70 -9.03 -9.12
CA ASN A 106 10.86 -7.84 -8.91
C ASN A 106 10.48 -7.67 -7.44
N VAL A 107 10.14 -8.76 -6.75
CA VAL A 107 9.78 -8.74 -5.33
C VAL A 107 10.97 -8.36 -4.47
N GLU A 108 12.19 -8.83 -4.78
CA GLU A 108 13.37 -8.54 -3.96
C GLU A 108 13.92 -7.11 -4.08
N VAL A 109 13.51 -6.31 -5.10
CA VAL A 109 14.02 -4.96 -5.36
C VAL A 109 14.08 -4.08 -4.11
N PRO A 110 13.02 -3.95 -3.28
CA PRO A 110 13.08 -3.10 -2.08
C PRO A 110 14.14 -3.56 -1.06
N ALA A 111 14.37 -4.87 -0.95
CA ALA A 111 15.37 -5.43 -0.04
C ALA A 111 16.80 -5.26 -0.55
N VAL A 112 17.00 -5.15 -1.88
CA VAL A 112 18.31 -4.77 -2.46
C VAL A 112 18.70 -3.37 -1.97
N TYR A 113 17.78 -2.41 -2.06
CA TYR A 113 17.99 -1.04 -1.56
C TYR A 113 18.11 -0.97 -0.03
N ALA A 114 17.57 -1.97 0.68
CA ALA A 114 17.74 -2.10 2.13
C ALA A 114 19.12 -2.66 2.52
N GLY A 115 19.93 -3.11 1.56
CA GLY A 115 21.22 -3.76 1.84
C GLY A 115 21.08 -5.17 2.42
N SER A 116 19.90 -5.81 2.25
CA SER A 116 19.66 -7.16 2.78
C SER A 116 20.55 -8.19 2.10
N GLU A 117 20.97 -9.20 2.85
CA GLU A 117 21.78 -10.31 2.34
C GLU A 117 21.02 -11.06 1.24
N ARG A 118 21.71 -11.44 0.15
CA ARG A 118 21.11 -12.01 -1.05
C ARG A 118 20.29 -13.26 -0.77
N ARG A 119 20.79 -14.17 0.04
CA ARG A 119 20.10 -15.42 0.38
C ARG A 119 18.81 -15.17 1.15
N ALA A 120 18.85 -14.24 2.10
CA ALA A 120 17.69 -13.85 2.91
C ALA A 120 16.59 -13.19 2.07
N ARG A 121 16.96 -12.22 1.18
CA ARG A 121 15.96 -11.55 0.34
C ARG A 121 15.33 -12.46 -0.70
N LEU A 122 16.10 -13.38 -1.32
CA LEU A 122 15.55 -14.37 -2.24
C LEU A 122 14.60 -15.33 -1.54
N ALA A 123 14.98 -15.86 -0.38
CA ALA A 123 14.10 -16.73 0.41
C ALA A 123 12.79 -16.02 0.77
N ARG A 124 12.87 -14.75 1.17
CA ARG A 124 11.70 -13.93 1.48
C ARG A 124 10.83 -13.64 0.26
N ALA A 125 11.43 -13.37 -0.89
CA ALA A 125 10.69 -13.16 -2.13
C ALA A 125 9.90 -14.41 -2.55
N HIS A 126 10.53 -15.57 -2.50
CA HIS A 126 9.86 -16.85 -2.78
C HIS A 126 8.73 -17.16 -1.78
N GLU A 127 8.96 -16.91 -0.49
CA GLU A 127 7.91 -17.06 0.54
C GLU A 127 6.69 -16.19 0.22
N LEU A 128 6.89 -14.90 -0.10
CA LEU A 128 5.81 -13.97 -0.41
C LEU A 128 5.06 -14.39 -1.69
N LEU A 129 5.77 -14.82 -2.73
CA LEU A 129 5.15 -15.32 -3.95
C LEU A 129 4.34 -16.60 -3.69
N LEU A 130 4.87 -17.54 -2.91
CA LEU A 130 4.15 -18.76 -2.53
C LEU A 130 2.86 -18.42 -1.78
N ARG A 131 2.89 -17.48 -0.85
CA ARG A 131 1.73 -17.02 -0.08
C ARG A 131 0.65 -16.38 -0.95
N LEU A 132 1.03 -15.76 -2.06
CA LEU A 132 0.12 -15.14 -3.03
C LEU A 132 -0.24 -16.07 -4.20
N GLY A 133 0.03 -17.39 -4.08
CA GLY A 133 -0.31 -18.39 -5.09
C GLY A 133 0.56 -18.33 -6.35
N LEU A 134 1.77 -17.78 -6.26
CA LEU A 134 2.70 -17.62 -7.39
C LEU A 134 4.03 -18.36 -7.20
N GLY A 135 4.10 -19.36 -6.30
CA GLY A 135 5.33 -20.09 -6.01
C GLY A 135 5.97 -20.71 -7.26
N GLU A 136 5.16 -21.36 -8.12
CA GLU A 136 5.61 -21.99 -9.37
C GLU A 136 5.94 -20.99 -10.49
N ARG A 137 5.65 -19.70 -10.28
CA ARG A 137 5.86 -18.62 -11.26
C ARG A 137 6.94 -17.64 -10.83
N ALA A 138 7.73 -17.98 -9.81
CA ALA A 138 8.78 -17.13 -9.28
C ALA A 138 9.81 -16.71 -10.33
N ASP A 139 10.11 -17.61 -11.28
CA ASP A 139 11.07 -17.39 -12.37
C ASP A 139 10.44 -16.80 -13.65
N TYR A 140 9.13 -16.53 -13.66
CA TYR A 140 8.45 -15.96 -14.82
C TYR A 140 8.72 -14.45 -14.90
N GLN A 141 8.89 -13.96 -16.14
CA GLN A 141 8.93 -12.53 -16.42
C GLN A 141 7.51 -11.94 -16.48
N PRO A 142 7.33 -10.61 -16.28
CA PRO A 142 6.02 -9.97 -16.34
C PRO A 142 5.22 -10.27 -17.61
N SER A 143 5.86 -10.39 -18.76
CA SER A 143 5.22 -10.74 -20.05
C SER A 143 4.60 -12.16 -20.08
N GLN A 144 4.98 -13.03 -19.16
CA GLN A 144 4.49 -14.40 -19.03
C GLN A 144 3.38 -14.54 -17.99
N LEU A 145 3.01 -13.43 -17.32
CA LEU A 145 2.04 -13.38 -16.24
C LEU A 145 0.76 -12.67 -16.69
N SER A 146 -0.40 -13.15 -16.24
CA SER A 146 -1.67 -12.42 -16.40
C SER A 146 -1.66 -11.12 -15.60
N GLY A 147 -2.59 -10.20 -15.88
CA GLY A 147 -2.73 -8.95 -15.15
C GLY A 147 -2.89 -9.16 -13.64
N GLY A 148 -3.78 -10.06 -13.23
CA GLY A 148 -3.97 -10.41 -11.82
C GLY A 148 -2.73 -11.04 -11.17
N GLN A 149 -1.95 -11.83 -11.92
CA GLN A 149 -0.68 -12.37 -11.45
C GLN A 149 0.38 -11.27 -11.28
N GLN A 150 0.48 -10.35 -12.24
CA GLN A 150 1.38 -9.18 -12.14
C GLN A 150 1.02 -8.31 -10.94
N GLN A 151 -0.27 -8.10 -10.66
CA GLN A 151 -0.71 -7.35 -9.50
C GLN A 151 -0.33 -8.07 -8.20
N ARG A 152 -0.47 -9.38 -8.13
CA ARG A 152 -0.03 -10.15 -6.96
C ARG A 152 1.50 -10.09 -6.77
N VAL A 153 2.31 -10.06 -7.84
CA VAL A 153 3.76 -9.78 -7.74
C VAL A 153 4.01 -8.36 -7.20
N SER A 154 3.25 -7.36 -7.64
CA SER A 154 3.34 -5.99 -7.11
C SER A 154 3.00 -5.93 -5.61
N ILE A 155 1.98 -6.68 -5.16
CA ILE A 155 1.63 -6.81 -3.74
C ILE A 155 2.77 -7.50 -2.97
N ALA A 156 3.34 -8.61 -3.49
CA ALA A 156 4.48 -9.27 -2.87
C ALA A 156 5.66 -8.31 -2.68
N ARG A 157 5.95 -7.50 -3.71
CA ARG A 157 6.98 -6.46 -3.65
C ARG A 157 6.69 -5.42 -2.58
N ALA A 158 5.44 -4.97 -2.44
CA ALA A 158 5.03 -4.02 -1.41
C ALA A 158 5.25 -4.56 0.01
N LEU A 159 5.16 -5.88 0.20
CA LEU A 159 5.34 -6.56 1.49
C LEU A 159 6.79 -6.95 1.80
N MET A 160 7.72 -6.75 0.87
CA MET A 160 9.08 -7.28 0.99
C MET A 160 9.81 -6.81 2.26
N ASN A 161 9.68 -5.54 2.60
CA ASN A 161 10.28 -4.95 3.80
C ASN A 161 9.30 -4.83 4.98
N GLY A 162 8.11 -5.44 4.88
CA GLY A 162 7.14 -5.50 5.97
C GLY A 162 6.15 -4.35 6.05
N GLY A 163 6.05 -3.46 5.05
CA GLY A 163 5.25 -2.23 5.00
C GLY A 163 4.04 -2.17 5.96
N GLU A 164 4.12 -1.30 6.98
CA GLU A 164 3.05 -1.08 7.95
C GLU A 164 1.83 -0.42 7.31
N VAL A 165 2.10 0.42 6.29
CA VAL A 165 1.11 1.14 5.49
C VAL A 165 1.20 0.66 4.05
N ILE A 166 0.09 0.14 3.52
CA ILE A 166 -0.06 -0.23 2.11
C ILE A 166 -0.80 0.89 1.39
N LEU A 167 -0.13 1.52 0.44
CA LEU A 167 -0.70 2.53 -0.45
C LEU A 167 -1.05 1.87 -1.78
N ALA A 168 -2.32 1.78 -2.12
CA ALA A 168 -2.83 1.14 -3.31
C ALA A 168 -3.50 2.16 -4.24
N ASP A 169 -2.86 2.48 -5.37
CA ASP A 169 -3.38 3.38 -6.39
C ASP A 169 -4.11 2.58 -7.46
N GLU A 170 -5.44 2.73 -7.52
CA GLU A 170 -6.33 2.02 -8.45
C GLU A 170 -6.00 0.52 -8.55
N PRO A 171 -5.97 -0.23 -7.43
CA PRO A 171 -5.37 -1.56 -7.39
C PRO A 171 -6.07 -2.60 -8.28
N THR A 172 -7.30 -2.32 -8.71
CA THR A 172 -8.13 -3.18 -9.57
C THR A 172 -8.38 -2.59 -10.94
N GLY A 173 -7.98 -1.34 -11.20
CA GLY A 173 -8.37 -0.58 -12.40
C GLY A 173 -7.86 -1.11 -13.75
N ALA A 174 -6.93 -2.07 -13.75
CA ALA A 174 -6.42 -2.72 -14.96
C ALA A 174 -6.76 -4.22 -15.02
N LEU A 175 -7.69 -4.70 -14.16
CA LEU A 175 -8.03 -6.11 -13.98
C LEU A 175 -9.46 -6.40 -14.45
N ASP A 176 -9.68 -7.66 -14.83
CA ASP A 176 -11.04 -8.21 -14.93
C ASP A 176 -11.69 -8.33 -13.53
N SER A 177 -13.01 -8.48 -13.48
CA SER A 177 -13.77 -8.50 -12.24
C SER A 177 -13.31 -9.57 -11.26
N HIS A 178 -12.99 -10.79 -11.73
CA HIS A 178 -12.57 -11.90 -10.90
C HIS A 178 -11.18 -11.62 -10.27
N SER A 179 -10.22 -11.19 -11.09
CA SER A 179 -8.88 -10.80 -10.60
C SER A 179 -8.95 -9.59 -9.66
N GLY A 180 -9.89 -8.67 -9.89
CA GLY A 180 -10.15 -7.53 -9.02
C GLY A 180 -10.63 -7.97 -7.63
N GLU A 181 -11.59 -8.91 -7.56
CA GLU A 181 -12.08 -9.48 -6.30
C GLU A 181 -10.96 -10.19 -5.52
N GLU A 182 -10.11 -10.98 -6.21
CA GLU A 182 -8.95 -11.63 -5.57
C GLU A 182 -7.99 -10.60 -4.95
N VAL A 183 -7.70 -9.51 -5.66
CA VAL A 183 -6.83 -8.43 -5.15
C VAL A 183 -7.46 -7.76 -3.93
N MET A 184 -8.75 -7.45 -3.96
CA MET A 184 -9.45 -6.86 -2.81
C MET A 184 -9.46 -7.83 -1.61
N ALA A 185 -9.67 -9.12 -1.82
CA ALA A 185 -9.58 -10.13 -0.76
C ALA A 185 -8.19 -10.15 -0.09
N ILE A 186 -7.10 -10.02 -0.89
CA ILE A 186 -5.74 -9.91 -0.35
C ILE A 186 -5.59 -8.63 0.49
N LEU A 187 -6.10 -7.47 0.04
CA LEU A 187 -6.03 -6.22 0.80
C LEU A 187 -6.79 -6.32 2.13
N HIS A 188 -7.96 -6.96 2.15
CA HIS A 188 -8.71 -7.25 3.38
C HIS A 188 -7.94 -8.17 4.34
N GLN A 189 -7.25 -9.20 3.80
CA GLN A 189 -6.40 -10.06 4.62
C GLN A 189 -5.22 -9.30 5.22
N LEU A 190 -4.57 -8.42 4.47
CA LEU A 190 -3.49 -7.57 4.98
C LEU A 190 -4.00 -6.66 6.11
N LYS A 191 -5.17 -6.04 5.93
CA LYS A 191 -5.83 -5.27 7.00
C LYS A 191 -6.10 -6.13 8.24
N ALA A 192 -6.63 -7.33 8.07
CA ALA A 192 -6.89 -8.24 9.19
C ALA A 192 -5.60 -8.66 9.93
N GLN A 193 -4.45 -8.62 9.25
CA GLN A 193 -3.12 -8.86 9.83
C GLN A 193 -2.54 -7.63 10.55
N GLY A 194 -3.24 -6.50 10.54
CA GLY A 194 -2.85 -5.26 11.21
C GLY A 194 -2.17 -4.23 10.31
N HIS A 195 -2.05 -4.47 9.01
CA HIS A 195 -1.60 -3.44 8.08
C HIS A 195 -2.65 -2.33 7.96
N THR A 196 -2.18 -1.10 7.82
CA THR A 196 -3.00 0.05 7.44
C THR A 196 -3.09 0.07 5.93
N VAL A 197 -4.30 0.07 5.36
CA VAL A 197 -4.50 0.02 3.91
C VAL A 197 -5.15 1.31 3.45
N ILE A 198 -4.52 2.02 2.52
CA ILE A 198 -5.04 3.24 1.92
C ILE A 198 -5.24 2.97 0.43
N ILE A 199 -6.47 3.01 -0.02
CA ILE A 199 -6.85 2.78 -1.42
C ILE A 199 -7.21 4.11 -2.03
N VAL A 200 -6.54 4.48 -3.11
CA VAL A 200 -6.93 5.61 -3.96
C VAL A 200 -7.71 5.03 -5.14
N THR A 201 -8.96 5.44 -5.31
CA THR A 201 -9.79 4.92 -6.39
C THR A 201 -10.89 5.91 -6.80
N HIS A 202 -11.35 5.79 -8.03
CA HIS A 202 -12.57 6.44 -8.53
C HIS A 202 -13.75 5.44 -8.63
N ASP A 203 -13.50 4.14 -8.39
CA ASP A 203 -14.52 3.09 -8.41
C ASP A 203 -15.29 3.07 -7.08
N PRO A 204 -16.61 3.35 -7.09
CA PRO A 204 -17.41 3.33 -5.87
C PRO A 204 -17.56 1.93 -5.26
N GLN A 205 -17.46 0.84 -6.02
CA GLN A 205 -17.56 -0.53 -5.52
C GLN A 205 -16.31 -0.90 -4.72
N VAL A 206 -15.14 -0.49 -5.19
CA VAL A 206 -13.87 -0.64 -4.47
C VAL A 206 -13.87 0.23 -3.22
N ALA A 207 -14.30 1.49 -3.34
CA ALA A 207 -14.34 2.42 -2.21
C ALA A 207 -15.30 1.93 -1.10
N ALA A 208 -16.44 1.34 -1.46
CA ALA A 208 -17.42 0.83 -0.51
C ALA A 208 -16.91 -0.33 0.36
N GLN A 209 -15.81 -0.98 -0.04
CA GLN A 209 -15.17 -2.04 0.75
C GLN A 209 -14.26 -1.51 1.87
N ALA A 210 -13.94 -0.21 1.86
CA ALA A 210 -13.16 0.41 2.93
C ALA A 210 -14.05 0.79 4.13
N GLU A 211 -13.44 0.83 5.32
CA GLU A 211 -14.13 1.20 6.56
C GLU A 211 -14.46 2.71 6.62
N ARG A 212 -13.68 3.51 5.92
CA ARG A 212 -13.82 4.97 5.85
C ARG A 212 -13.53 5.47 4.45
N ILE A 213 -14.38 6.36 3.96
CA ILE A 213 -14.23 6.99 2.65
C ILE A 213 -13.95 8.48 2.85
N VAL A 214 -12.80 8.93 2.37
CA VAL A 214 -12.39 10.33 2.33
C VAL A 214 -12.58 10.84 0.90
N GLU A 215 -13.42 11.87 0.71
CA GLU A 215 -13.67 12.45 -0.60
C GLU A 215 -12.86 13.72 -0.80
N ILE A 216 -12.13 13.78 -1.91
CA ILE A 216 -11.36 14.97 -2.33
C ILE A 216 -11.98 15.56 -3.58
N ARG A 217 -12.15 16.88 -3.56
CA ARG A 217 -12.60 17.67 -4.69
C ARG A 217 -11.78 18.96 -4.78
N ASP A 218 -11.25 19.25 -5.97
CA ASP A 218 -10.49 20.48 -6.27
C ASP A 218 -9.36 20.80 -5.28
N GLY A 219 -8.70 19.75 -4.77
CA GLY A 219 -7.58 19.86 -3.82
C GLY A 219 -7.99 19.99 -2.36
N GLU A 220 -9.26 19.87 -2.02
CA GLU A 220 -9.79 19.96 -0.65
C GLU A 220 -10.51 18.67 -0.24
N ILE A 221 -10.51 18.35 1.07
CA ILE A 221 -11.34 17.27 1.61
C ILE A 221 -12.75 17.80 1.83
N VAL A 222 -13.72 17.27 1.06
CA VAL A 222 -15.14 17.63 1.19
C VAL A 222 -15.92 16.66 2.08
N ARG A 223 -15.39 15.45 2.30
CA ARG A 223 -15.97 14.45 3.20
C ARG A 223 -14.88 13.66 3.90
N ASN A 224 -14.91 13.64 5.22
CA ASN A 224 -13.99 12.87 6.06
C ASN A 224 -14.73 12.41 7.32
N PRO A 225 -15.48 11.30 7.28
CA PRO A 225 -16.14 10.78 8.47
C PRO A 225 -15.10 10.38 9.52
N PRO A 226 -15.45 10.41 10.82
CA PRO A 226 -14.56 9.96 11.88
C PRO A 226 -14.19 8.48 11.67
N ALA A 227 -12.97 8.10 12.09
CA ALA A 227 -12.54 6.71 12.10
C ALA A 227 -13.56 5.85 12.87
N SER A 228 -13.96 4.72 12.32
CA SER A 228 -14.84 3.79 13.01
C SER A 228 -14.11 3.26 14.25
N ARG A 229 -14.72 3.42 15.44
CA ARG A 229 -14.18 2.90 16.71
C ARG A 229 -14.34 1.38 16.79
N GLN A 230 -13.78 0.62 15.88
CA GLN A 230 -13.65 -0.82 16.07
C GLN A 230 -12.28 -1.08 16.67
N GLY A 231 -12.30 -1.55 17.92
CA GLY A 231 -11.15 -1.71 18.79
C GLY A 231 -10.06 -2.62 18.22
N GLY A 232 -9.04 -2.01 17.69
CA GLY A 232 -7.72 -2.61 17.54
C GLY A 232 -6.83 -2.00 18.61
N GLY A 233 -6.71 -2.66 19.76
CA GLY A 233 -5.68 -2.31 20.73
C GLY A 233 -4.33 -2.39 20.04
N LEU A 234 -3.46 -1.41 20.27
CA LEU A 234 -2.06 -1.44 19.89
C LEU A 234 -1.46 -2.80 20.28
N ARG A 235 -1.42 -3.74 19.37
CA ARG A 235 -0.52 -4.87 19.50
C ARG A 235 0.87 -4.29 19.25
N ALA A 236 1.69 -4.39 20.28
CA ALA A 236 3.12 -4.10 20.19
C ALA A 236 3.67 -4.66 18.89
N ARG A 237 4.50 -3.83 18.22
CA ARG A 237 5.30 -4.17 17.04
C ARG A 237 5.65 -5.66 17.07
N PRO A 238 5.30 -6.48 16.08
CA PRO A 238 5.92 -7.78 15.98
C PRO A 238 7.38 -7.49 15.67
N GLN A 239 8.23 -7.57 16.69
CA GLN A 239 9.65 -7.83 16.44
C GLN A 239 9.67 -9.04 15.54
N ALA A 240 10.45 -8.97 14.45
CA ALA A 240 10.56 -10.03 13.47
C ALA A 240 11.11 -11.29 14.14
N GLU A 241 10.24 -12.02 14.84
CA GLU A 241 10.51 -13.37 15.33
C GLU A 241 10.08 -14.37 14.27
N PRO A 242 10.97 -15.27 13.85
CA PRO A 242 10.66 -16.27 12.80
C PRO A 242 9.51 -17.22 13.16
N SER A 243 9.05 -17.25 14.41
CA SER A 243 8.06 -18.21 14.92
C SER A 243 6.59 -17.78 14.69
N ALA A 244 6.26 -16.50 14.66
CA ALA A 244 4.90 -16.01 14.40
C ALA A 244 4.43 -16.33 12.97
N TRP A 245 5.36 -16.50 12.06
CA TRP A 245 5.11 -16.81 10.66
C TRP A 245 4.70 -18.27 10.40
N ARG A 246 5.05 -19.22 11.28
CA ARG A 246 4.68 -20.64 11.14
C ARG A 246 3.19 -20.90 11.40
N GLN A 247 2.53 -20.12 12.24
CA GLN A 247 1.09 -20.26 12.50
C GLN A 247 0.23 -19.75 11.33
N PHE A 248 0.78 -18.85 10.49
CA PHE A 248 0.08 -18.28 9.36
C PHE A 248 -0.04 -19.27 8.18
N THR A 249 0.94 -20.14 7.97
CA THR A 249 0.94 -21.11 6.85
C THR A 249 -0.10 -22.21 7.00
N SER A 250 -0.55 -22.54 8.22
CA SER A 250 -1.59 -23.54 8.46
C SER A 250 -2.99 -23.01 8.11
N GLY A 251 -3.35 -21.81 8.51
CA GLY A 251 -4.67 -21.23 8.25
C GLY A 251 -4.94 -20.93 6.78
N PHE A 252 -3.92 -20.49 6.03
CA PHE A 252 -4.07 -20.19 4.60
C PHE A 252 -4.19 -21.46 3.74
N ARG A 253 -3.46 -22.51 4.11
CA ARG A 253 -3.55 -23.82 3.45
C ARG A 253 -4.92 -24.47 3.68
N GLU A 254 -5.51 -24.31 4.86
CA GLU A 254 -6.85 -24.78 5.18
C GLU A 254 -7.94 -23.99 4.45
N ALA A 255 -7.81 -22.65 4.34
CA ALA A 255 -8.74 -21.80 3.60
C ALA A 255 -8.74 -22.12 2.09
N LEU A 256 -7.57 -22.36 1.48
CA LEU A 256 -7.45 -22.78 0.07
C LEU A 256 -8.04 -24.19 -0.17
N VAL A 257 -7.81 -25.12 0.74
CA VAL A 257 -8.36 -26.48 0.64
C VAL A 257 -9.87 -26.46 0.83
N MET A 258 -10.41 -25.60 1.69
CA MET A 258 -11.86 -25.44 1.89
C MET A 258 -12.52 -24.78 0.68
N ALA A 259 -11.90 -23.76 0.09
CA ALA A 259 -12.40 -23.13 -1.14
C ALA A 259 -12.39 -24.12 -2.33
N TRP A 260 -11.36 -24.95 -2.43
CA TRP A 260 -11.28 -25.96 -3.49
C TRP A 260 -12.29 -27.09 -3.32
N ARG A 261 -12.59 -27.48 -2.07
CA ARG A 261 -13.65 -28.49 -1.78
C ARG A 261 -15.08 -27.96 -1.96
N ALA A 262 -15.28 -26.66 -1.94
CA ALA A 262 -16.59 -26.05 -2.19
C ALA A 262 -16.88 -25.86 -3.69
N MET A 263 -15.88 -26.04 -4.57
CA MET A 263 -16.01 -25.95 -6.03
C MET A 263 -15.93 -27.29 -6.76
N ALA A 264 -15.79 -28.38 -6.04
CA ALA A 264 -15.90 -29.79 -6.55
C ALA A 264 -17.21 -30.42 -6.10
#